data_c52d27f167ef94809475b7f83e3d487f
#
_entry.id   c52d27f167ef94809475b7f83e3d487f
#
_cell.length_a   1.000
_cell.length_b   1.000
_cell.length_c   1.000
_cell.angle_alpha   90.00
_cell.angle_beta   90.00
_cell.angle_gamma   90.00
#
_symmetry.space_group_name_H-M   'P 1'
#
loop_
_entity.id
_entity.type
_entity.pdbx_description
1 polymer ?
#
loop_
_entity_poly.entity_id
_entity_poly.type
_entity_poly.pdbx_seq_one_letter_code
_entity_poly.pdbx_strand_id
1 'polypeptide(L)'
;MVKQYLLASDFDQTLSFNDSGVALAELIGSHEFHEKVQGLSAMNLVQQGAELSYLILHDPDFRKVRREHLVETGKRIRLKHDVDLFAKTLDNISDRYKFSFYVISAAPQEIIQSALEGIVPPEHIFGTRFRYNDSGEVDSIVRASAGWGKITVLEELRATLGISHDHIIYMGDGSSDLPVMMHVNQYDGLTIAVSEAKFISRIARRTVLSDNAMSVLVPVLEEVMRWDSPEIRRFFASRGLMLREWDKMRTDMLTIEDSSASNSTATVQ
;
A
#
# COMPACT_ATOMS: atom_id res chain seq x y z
N MET A 1 -30.55 -4.91 3.54
CA MET A 1 -29.75 -3.69 3.28
C MET A 1 -28.34 -4.16 2.92
N VAL A 2 -27.77 -3.71 1.80
CA VAL A 2 -26.39 -4.04 1.37
C VAL A 2 -25.42 -3.23 2.20
N LYS A 3 -24.42 -3.88 2.80
CA LYS A 3 -23.35 -3.23 3.52
C LYS A 3 -22.27 -2.80 2.53
N GLN A 4 -21.89 -1.52 2.56
CA GLN A 4 -20.86 -0.96 1.66
C GLN A 4 -19.55 -0.75 2.42
N TYR A 5 -18.45 -1.13 1.78
CA TYR A 5 -17.09 -0.98 2.31
C TYR A 5 -16.19 -0.28 1.29
N LEU A 6 -15.30 0.57 1.78
CA LEU A 6 -14.18 1.10 1.03
C LEU A 6 -12.95 0.25 1.31
N LEU A 7 -12.42 -0.44 0.29
CA LEU A 7 -11.15 -1.14 0.37
C LEU A 7 -10.11 -0.33 -0.39
N ALA A 8 -9.15 0.20 0.34
CA ALA A 8 -8.03 0.96 -0.21
C ALA A 8 -6.72 0.19 -0.05
N SER A 9 -5.91 0.16 -1.09
CA SER A 9 -4.63 -0.54 -1.14
C SER A 9 -3.51 0.42 -1.47
N ASP A 10 -2.36 0.28 -0.82
CA ASP A 10 -1.11 0.75 -1.41
C ASP A 10 -0.75 -0.06 -2.66
N PHE A 11 0.25 0.38 -3.42
CA PHE A 11 0.67 -0.25 -4.67
C PHE A 11 2.01 -0.97 -4.55
N ASP A 12 3.09 -0.22 -4.29
CA ASP A 12 4.45 -0.76 -4.23
C ASP A 12 4.57 -1.81 -3.13
N GLN A 13 5.15 -2.96 -3.42
CA GLN A 13 5.31 -4.12 -2.52
C GLN A 13 4.00 -4.64 -1.89
N THR A 14 2.87 -3.97 -2.15
CA THR A 14 1.52 -4.38 -1.72
C THR A 14 0.79 -5.15 -2.81
N LEU A 15 0.57 -4.56 -3.98
CA LEU A 15 0.01 -5.20 -5.18
C LEU A 15 1.09 -5.62 -6.17
N SER A 16 2.29 -5.07 -6.06
CA SER A 16 3.46 -5.37 -6.86
C SER A 16 4.54 -6.07 -6.05
N PHE A 17 5.48 -6.73 -6.74
CA PHE A 17 6.73 -7.20 -6.16
C PHE A 17 7.81 -6.12 -6.19
N ASN A 18 7.71 -5.18 -7.14
CA ASN A 18 8.69 -4.11 -7.34
C ASN A 18 8.33 -2.87 -6.52
N ASP A 19 9.35 -2.06 -6.27
CA ASP A 19 9.23 -0.66 -5.90
C ASP A 19 9.29 0.19 -7.17
N SER A 20 8.37 1.15 -7.33
CA SER A 20 8.26 2.02 -8.50
C SER A 20 9.50 2.91 -8.69
N GLY A 21 10.10 3.35 -7.58
CA GLY A 21 11.30 4.19 -7.63
C GLY A 21 12.52 3.41 -8.09
N VAL A 22 12.68 2.16 -7.64
CA VAL A 22 13.74 1.26 -8.09
C VAL A 22 13.57 0.98 -9.58
N ALA A 23 12.37 0.61 -10.02
CA ALA A 23 12.10 0.30 -11.41
C ALA A 23 12.32 1.51 -12.35
N LEU A 24 11.97 2.72 -11.90
CA LEU A 24 12.25 3.95 -12.63
C LEU A 24 13.75 4.25 -12.69
N ALA A 25 14.46 4.10 -11.57
CA ALA A 25 15.90 4.30 -11.51
C ALA A 25 16.65 3.38 -12.47
N GLU A 26 16.29 2.11 -12.51
CA GLU A 26 16.83 1.14 -13.47
C GLU A 26 16.56 1.56 -14.93
N LEU A 27 15.34 2.02 -15.23
CA LEU A 27 14.95 2.48 -16.56
C LEU A 27 15.78 3.66 -17.05
N ILE A 28 16.06 4.64 -16.16
CA ILE A 28 16.85 5.86 -16.51
C ILE A 28 18.34 5.68 -16.33
N GLY A 29 18.81 4.51 -15.85
CA GLY A 29 20.21 4.20 -15.62
C GLY A 29 20.82 4.89 -14.38
N SER A 30 20.01 5.21 -13.37
CA SER A 30 20.49 5.74 -12.08
C SER A 30 20.75 4.57 -11.11
N HIS A 31 21.96 4.46 -10.60
CA HIS A 31 22.37 3.37 -9.70
C HIS A 31 22.36 3.73 -8.21
N GLU A 32 22.14 5.01 -7.87
CA GLU A 32 22.27 5.53 -6.50
C GLU A 32 20.91 5.78 -5.84
N PHE A 33 19.82 5.19 -6.34
CA PHE A 33 18.47 5.47 -5.85
C PHE A 33 18.32 5.23 -4.36
N HIS A 34 18.78 4.07 -3.87
CA HIS A 34 18.66 3.72 -2.45
C HIS A 34 19.45 4.67 -1.55
N GLU A 35 20.65 5.08 -1.94
CA GLU A 35 21.47 6.01 -1.18
C GLU A 35 20.83 7.40 -1.12
N LYS A 36 20.28 7.87 -2.25
CA LYS A 36 19.57 9.15 -2.34
C LYS A 36 18.32 9.14 -1.45
N VAL A 37 17.51 8.08 -1.49
CA VAL A 37 16.32 7.92 -0.64
C VAL A 37 16.70 7.89 0.85
N GLN A 38 17.71 7.12 1.23
CA GLN A 38 18.20 7.07 2.60
C GLN A 38 18.70 8.43 3.08
N GLY A 39 19.42 9.16 2.24
CA GLY A 39 19.87 10.51 2.55
C GLY A 39 18.72 11.49 2.81
N LEU A 40 17.69 11.48 1.98
CA LEU A 40 16.49 12.30 2.16
C LEU A 40 15.74 11.96 3.45
N SER A 41 15.56 10.68 3.72
CA SER A 41 14.89 10.19 4.93
C SER A 41 15.67 10.54 6.20
N ALA A 42 16.99 10.37 6.20
CA ALA A 42 17.85 10.71 7.34
C ALA A 42 17.83 12.22 7.70
N MET A 43 17.69 13.08 6.70
CA MET A 43 17.59 14.52 6.88
C MET A 43 16.17 15.01 7.19
N ASN A 44 15.16 14.14 7.15
CA ASN A 44 13.74 14.49 7.27
C ASN A 44 13.30 15.63 6.32
N LEU A 45 13.89 15.70 5.14
CA LEU A 45 13.61 16.75 4.16
C LEU A 45 12.25 16.59 3.50
N VAL A 46 11.77 15.37 3.42
CA VAL A 46 10.50 15.04 2.79
C VAL A 46 9.70 14.07 3.66
N GLN A 47 8.39 14.07 3.48
CA GLN A 47 7.52 13.09 4.12
C GLN A 47 7.84 11.68 3.58
N GLN A 48 7.79 10.69 4.44
CA GLN A 48 8.03 9.29 4.06
C GLN A 48 7.11 8.86 2.90
N GLY A 49 7.72 8.30 1.88
CA GLY A 49 7.08 7.93 0.62
C GLY A 49 7.09 9.03 -0.45
N ALA A 50 7.49 10.28 -0.12
CA ALA A 50 7.58 11.37 -1.09
C ALA A 50 8.99 11.52 -1.71
N GLU A 51 9.95 10.66 -1.34
CA GLU A 51 11.36 10.74 -1.76
C GLU A 51 11.49 10.66 -3.28
N LEU A 52 10.82 9.72 -3.93
CA LEU A 52 10.86 9.60 -5.39
C LEU A 52 10.37 10.88 -6.08
N SER A 53 9.26 11.44 -5.61
CA SER A 53 8.71 12.67 -6.17
C SER A 53 9.64 13.86 -5.98
N TYR A 54 10.35 13.93 -4.85
CA TYR A 54 11.37 14.92 -4.60
C TYR A 54 12.56 14.76 -5.55
N LEU A 55 13.05 13.53 -5.75
CA LEU A 55 14.14 13.24 -6.68
C LEU A 55 13.78 13.65 -8.12
N ILE A 56 12.57 13.31 -8.58
CA ILE A 56 12.09 13.69 -9.92
C ILE A 56 12.14 15.21 -10.14
N LEU A 57 11.89 16.01 -9.11
CA LEU A 57 11.90 17.47 -9.21
C LEU A 57 13.29 18.10 -9.05
N HIS A 58 14.17 17.50 -8.24
CA HIS A 58 15.36 18.19 -7.75
C HIS A 58 16.67 17.48 -8.06
N ASP A 59 16.66 16.17 -8.27
CA ASP A 59 17.89 15.41 -8.55
C ASP A 59 18.27 15.50 -10.03
N PRO A 60 19.55 15.77 -10.38
CA PRO A 60 19.98 15.91 -11.77
C PRO A 60 19.71 14.70 -12.67
N ASP A 61 19.77 13.47 -12.12
CA ASP A 61 19.52 12.25 -12.89
C ASP A 61 18.02 12.06 -13.12
N PHE A 62 17.19 12.32 -12.09
CA PHE A 62 15.75 12.14 -12.13
C PHE A 62 14.99 13.27 -12.82
N ARG A 63 15.57 14.50 -12.90
CA ARG A 63 14.96 15.62 -13.63
C ARG A 63 14.78 15.38 -15.13
N LYS A 64 15.43 14.36 -15.67
CA LYS A 64 15.27 13.91 -17.07
C LYS A 64 14.02 13.06 -17.28
N VAL A 65 13.35 12.69 -16.18
CA VAL A 65 12.13 11.88 -16.21
C VAL A 65 11.02 12.65 -16.90
N ARG A 66 10.38 11.98 -17.85
CA ARG A 66 9.21 12.46 -18.58
C ARG A 66 8.04 11.50 -18.34
N ARG A 67 6.86 11.93 -18.76
CA ARG A 67 5.66 11.12 -18.63
C ARG A 67 5.81 9.73 -19.26
N GLU A 68 6.46 9.64 -20.43
CA GLU A 68 6.67 8.36 -21.11
C GLU A 68 7.56 7.40 -20.29
N HIS A 69 8.55 7.90 -19.56
CA HIS A 69 9.36 7.07 -18.67
C HIS A 69 8.51 6.49 -17.54
N LEU A 70 7.58 7.27 -16.97
CA LEU A 70 6.68 6.78 -15.93
C LEU A 70 5.73 5.70 -16.46
N VAL A 71 5.14 5.92 -17.64
CA VAL A 71 4.28 4.92 -18.28
C VAL A 71 5.07 3.65 -18.60
N GLU A 72 6.28 3.78 -19.15
CA GLU A 72 7.13 2.63 -19.48
C GLU A 72 7.59 1.88 -18.22
N THR A 73 7.87 2.60 -17.13
CA THR A 73 8.16 1.97 -15.83
C THR A 73 6.98 1.11 -15.39
N GLY A 74 5.75 1.62 -15.47
CA GLY A 74 4.56 0.87 -15.09
C GLY A 74 4.42 -0.46 -15.85
N LYS A 75 4.75 -0.51 -17.14
CA LYS A 75 4.73 -1.74 -17.92
C LYS A 75 5.76 -2.78 -17.47
N ARG A 76 6.81 -2.35 -16.77
CA ARG A 76 7.88 -3.23 -16.22
C ARG A 76 7.60 -3.70 -14.80
N ILE A 77 6.60 -3.12 -14.15
CA ILE A 77 6.21 -3.56 -12.81
C ILE A 77 5.66 -4.98 -12.87
N ARG A 78 6.19 -5.83 -12.02
CA ARG A 78 5.70 -7.18 -11.82
C ARG A 78 4.65 -7.17 -10.71
N LEU A 79 3.40 -7.41 -11.07
CA LEU A 79 2.30 -7.53 -10.11
C LEU A 79 2.39 -8.85 -9.33
N LYS A 80 1.89 -8.86 -8.10
CA LYS A 80 1.67 -10.10 -7.36
C LYS A 80 0.68 -11.00 -8.10
N HIS A 81 0.69 -12.28 -7.78
CA HIS A 81 -0.22 -13.22 -8.40
C HIS A 81 -1.69 -12.84 -8.12
N ASP A 82 -2.55 -13.05 -9.10
CA ASP A 82 -4.00 -12.94 -9.00
C ASP A 82 -4.53 -11.54 -8.59
N VAL A 83 -3.83 -10.44 -8.89
CA VAL A 83 -4.33 -9.07 -8.66
C VAL A 83 -5.60 -8.80 -9.46
N ASP A 84 -5.68 -9.29 -10.70
CA ASP A 84 -6.87 -9.18 -11.54
C ASP A 84 -8.05 -9.99 -11.00
N LEU A 85 -7.79 -11.21 -10.52
CA LEU A 85 -8.79 -12.05 -9.87
C LEU A 85 -9.27 -11.43 -8.55
N PHE A 86 -8.36 -10.82 -7.78
CA PHE A 86 -8.69 -10.10 -6.56
C PHE A 86 -9.66 -8.94 -6.84
N ALA A 87 -9.33 -8.05 -7.79
CA ALA A 87 -10.19 -6.93 -8.15
C ALA A 87 -11.59 -7.40 -8.62
N LYS A 88 -11.64 -8.37 -9.55
CA LYS A 88 -12.90 -8.97 -10.04
C LYS A 88 -13.71 -9.65 -8.94
N THR A 89 -13.02 -10.27 -7.96
CA THR A 89 -13.69 -10.96 -6.86
C THR A 89 -14.40 -10.00 -5.92
N LEU A 90 -13.80 -8.83 -5.65
CA LEU A 90 -14.40 -7.79 -4.80
C LEU A 90 -15.73 -7.28 -5.35
N ASP A 91 -15.88 -7.22 -6.66
CA ASP A 91 -17.14 -6.79 -7.30
C ASP A 91 -18.29 -7.80 -7.13
N ASN A 92 -17.97 -9.09 -6.96
CA ASN A 92 -18.93 -10.18 -7.00
C ASN A 92 -18.83 -11.15 -5.83
N ILE A 93 -18.31 -10.70 -4.69
CA ILE A 93 -18.02 -11.57 -3.55
C ILE A 93 -19.33 -12.03 -2.84
N SER A 94 -20.35 -11.17 -2.81
CA SER A 94 -21.64 -11.46 -2.15
C SER A 94 -22.69 -10.40 -2.47
N ASP A 95 -23.95 -10.78 -2.58
CA ASP A 95 -25.11 -9.87 -2.73
C ASP A 95 -25.36 -8.99 -1.49
N ARG A 96 -24.80 -9.35 -0.33
CA ARG A 96 -24.98 -8.61 0.93
C ARG A 96 -23.90 -7.58 1.20
N TYR A 97 -22.78 -7.68 0.51
CA TYR A 97 -21.59 -6.83 0.71
C TYR A 97 -21.15 -6.24 -0.63
N LYS A 98 -20.91 -4.95 -0.64
CA LYS A 98 -20.34 -4.23 -1.79
C LYS A 98 -19.01 -3.62 -1.38
N PHE A 99 -17.95 -3.96 -2.08
CA PHE A 99 -16.62 -3.40 -1.88
C PHE A 99 -16.29 -2.44 -3.02
N SER A 100 -15.95 -1.21 -2.68
CA SER A 100 -15.41 -0.24 -3.63
C SER A 100 -13.90 -0.26 -3.49
N PHE A 101 -13.20 -0.77 -4.50
CA PHE A 101 -11.75 -0.97 -4.48
C PHE A 101 -11.03 0.24 -5.09
N TYR A 102 -10.04 0.77 -4.37
CA TYR A 102 -9.21 1.89 -4.77
C TYR A 102 -7.74 1.63 -4.46
N VAL A 103 -6.86 2.22 -5.27
CA VAL A 103 -5.41 2.20 -5.04
C VAL A 103 -4.97 3.60 -4.65
N ILE A 104 -4.30 3.73 -3.49
CA ILE A 104 -3.79 5.01 -2.96
C ILE A 104 -2.30 4.82 -2.65
N SER A 105 -1.42 5.36 -3.48
CA SER A 105 0.02 5.14 -3.36
C SER A 105 0.82 6.43 -3.52
N ALA A 106 1.99 6.43 -2.90
CA ALA A 106 2.97 7.50 -3.05
C ALA A 106 3.65 7.52 -4.43
N ALA A 107 3.63 6.39 -5.14
CA ALA A 107 4.17 6.26 -6.49
C ALA A 107 3.53 7.25 -7.48
N PRO A 108 4.23 7.65 -8.55
CA PRO A 108 3.62 8.41 -9.64
C PRO A 108 2.39 7.74 -10.21
N GLN A 109 1.31 8.51 -10.40
CA GLN A 109 0.02 7.98 -10.85
C GLN A 109 0.12 7.27 -12.19
N GLU A 110 0.95 7.76 -13.10
CA GLU A 110 1.17 7.17 -14.43
C GLU A 110 1.77 5.78 -14.37
N ILE A 111 2.67 5.52 -13.41
CA ILE A 111 3.25 4.18 -13.18
C ILE A 111 2.15 3.22 -12.78
N ILE A 112 1.34 3.59 -11.78
CA ILE A 112 0.28 2.73 -11.24
C ILE A 112 -0.78 2.44 -12.30
N GLN A 113 -1.22 3.49 -13.03
CA GLN A 113 -2.23 3.35 -14.09
C GLN A 113 -1.74 2.44 -15.21
N SER A 114 -0.46 2.56 -15.61
CA SER A 114 0.13 1.71 -16.63
C SER A 114 0.29 0.25 -16.17
N ALA A 115 0.69 0.04 -14.90
CA ALA A 115 0.85 -1.31 -14.34
C ALA A 115 -0.49 -2.04 -14.15
N LEU A 116 -1.56 -1.30 -13.81
CA LEU A 116 -2.89 -1.85 -13.53
C LEU A 116 -3.87 -1.67 -14.70
N GLU A 117 -3.37 -1.39 -15.91
CA GLU A 117 -4.19 -1.22 -17.10
C GLU A 117 -5.06 -2.45 -17.35
N GLY A 118 -6.37 -2.25 -17.52
CA GLY A 118 -7.34 -3.33 -17.70
C GLY A 118 -7.72 -4.12 -16.43
N ILE A 119 -7.11 -3.80 -15.27
CA ILE A 119 -7.38 -4.45 -13.97
C ILE A 119 -8.17 -3.51 -13.05
N VAL A 120 -7.69 -2.26 -12.88
CA VAL A 120 -8.32 -1.25 -12.03
C VAL A 120 -8.65 -0.03 -12.88
N PRO A 121 -9.89 0.50 -12.83
CA PRO A 121 -10.25 1.72 -13.54
C PRO A 121 -9.33 2.90 -13.17
N PRO A 122 -8.89 3.73 -14.13
CA PRO A 122 -7.98 4.84 -13.85
C PRO A 122 -8.50 5.83 -12.80
N GLU A 123 -9.81 6.02 -12.72
CA GLU A 123 -10.50 6.85 -11.72
C GLU A 123 -10.48 6.27 -10.29
N HIS A 124 -10.12 5.00 -10.15
CA HIS A 124 -9.91 4.34 -8.86
C HIS A 124 -8.45 4.34 -8.41
N ILE A 125 -7.55 5.01 -9.15
CA ILE A 125 -6.12 5.06 -8.88
C ILE A 125 -5.70 6.47 -8.48
N PHE A 126 -5.16 6.60 -7.28
CA PHE A 126 -4.70 7.85 -6.66
C PHE A 126 -3.21 7.74 -6.32
N GLY A 127 -2.37 8.08 -7.29
CA GLY A 127 -0.93 8.23 -7.13
C GLY A 127 -0.52 9.68 -6.87
N THR A 128 0.77 9.92 -6.75
CA THR A 128 1.32 11.26 -6.82
C THR A 128 1.16 11.82 -8.23
N ARG A 129 0.53 12.99 -8.35
CA ARG A 129 0.21 13.64 -9.63
C ARG A 129 1.17 14.76 -9.92
N PHE A 130 1.68 14.75 -11.13
CA PHE A 130 2.56 15.80 -11.66
C PHE A 130 1.86 16.70 -12.68
N ARG A 131 2.40 17.92 -12.80
CA ARG A 131 2.20 18.77 -13.96
C ARG A 131 3.44 18.67 -14.83
N TYR A 132 3.24 18.66 -16.12
CA TYR A 132 4.31 18.58 -17.13
C TYR A 132 4.43 19.90 -17.89
N ASN A 133 5.65 20.25 -18.28
CA ASN A 133 5.91 21.34 -19.19
C ASN A 133 5.67 20.91 -20.65
N ASP A 134 5.84 21.86 -21.59
CA ASP A 134 5.64 21.60 -23.02
C ASP A 134 6.63 20.58 -23.59
N SER A 135 7.77 20.35 -22.94
CA SER A 135 8.75 19.32 -23.29
C SER A 135 8.45 17.93 -22.71
N GLY A 136 7.36 17.81 -21.96
CA GLY A 136 6.96 16.55 -21.28
C GLY A 136 7.74 16.24 -20.01
N GLU A 137 8.55 17.19 -19.51
CA GLU A 137 9.27 17.04 -18.26
C GLU A 137 8.39 17.43 -17.07
N VAL A 138 8.68 16.83 -15.92
CA VAL A 138 7.93 17.15 -14.69
C VAL A 138 8.27 18.58 -14.24
N ASP A 139 7.26 19.43 -14.15
CA ASP A 139 7.34 20.83 -13.71
C ASP A 139 7.07 20.98 -12.22
N SER A 140 6.01 20.34 -11.73
CA SER A 140 5.62 20.46 -10.33
C SER A 140 4.75 19.30 -9.87
N ILE A 141 4.64 19.12 -8.55
CA ILE A 141 3.69 18.20 -7.92
C ILE A 141 2.35 18.91 -7.77
N VAL A 142 1.30 18.34 -8.36
CA VAL A 142 -0.09 18.81 -8.19
C VAL A 142 -0.68 18.24 -6.90
N ARG A 143 -0.39 16.96 -6.60
CA ARG A 143 -0.86 16.27 -5.40
C ARG A 143 0.12 15.18 -5.03
N ALA A 144 0.53 15.14 -3.78
CA ALA A 144 1.32 14.05 -3.21
C ALA A 144 0.40 13.11 -2.42
N SER A 145 0.38 11.83 -2.81
CA SER A 145 -0.40 10.78 -2.12
C SER A 145 0.49 9.93 -1.20
N ALA A 146 1.38 10.58 -0.44
CA ALA A 146 2.30 9.96 0.52
C ALA A 146 1.89 10.29 1.96
N GLY A 147 2.10 9.38 2.90
CA GLY A 147 1.86 9.59 4.32
C GLY A 147 0.49 10.23 4.62
N TRP A 148 0.46 11.46 5.12
CA TRP A 148 -0.78 12.21 5.39
C TRP A 148 -1.62 12.47 4.13
N GLY A 149 -0.99 12.54 2.94
CA GLY A 149 -1.69 12.65 1.66
C GLY A 149 -2.59 11.45 1.38
N LYS A 150 -2.23 10.25 1.83
CA LYS A 150 -3.07 9.06 1.72
C LYS A 150 -4.36 9.19 2.54
N ILE A 151 -4.28 9.78 3.75
CA ILE A 151 -5.47 10.04 4.59
C ILE A 151 -6.42 11.00 3.88
N THR A 152 -5.89 12.07 3.29
CA THR A 152 -6.71 13.05 2.55
C THR A 152 -7.50 12.38 1.44
N VAL A 153 -6.84 11.53 0.62
CA VAL A 153 -7.51 10.78 -0.45
C VAL A 153 -8.57 9.83 0.11
N LEU A 154 -8.21 9.09 1.16
CA LEU A 154 -9.12 8.13 1.80
C LEU A 154 -10.39 8.81 2.31
N GLU A 155 -10.27 9.96 2.98
CA GLU A 155 -11.41 10.72 3.50
C GLU A 155 -12.28 11.35 2.40
N GLU A 156 -11.67 11.83 1.30
CA GLU A 156 -12.39 12.28 0.13
C GLU A 156 -13.24 11.17 -0.49
N LEU A 157 -12.65 9.96 -0.64
CA LEU A 157 -13.34 8.79 -1.16
C LEU A 157 -14.46 8.34 -0.20
N ARG A 158 -14.18 8.24 1.09
CA ARG A 158 -15.16 7.89 2.12
C ARG A 158 -16.37 8.82 2.08
N ALA A 159 -16.12 10.13 2.05
CA ALA A 159 -17.18 11.15 1.99
C ALA A 159 -17.99 11.07 0.69
N THR A 160 -17.32 10.90 -0.45
CA THR A 160 -17.97 10.77 -1.77
C THR A 160 -18.86 9.54 -1.86
N LEU A 161 -18.40 8.42 -1.29
CA LEU A 161 -19.14 7.15 -1.27
C LEU A 161 -20.21 7.07 -0.16
N GLY A 162 -20.21 8.02 0.78
CA GLY A 162 -21.13 8.03 1.92
C GLY A 162 -20.88 6.85 2.89
N ILE A 163 -19.63 6.39 3.01
CA ILE A 163 -19.24 5.23 3.82
C ILE A 163 -18.83 5.69 5.23
N SER A 164 -19.25 4.96 6.28
CA SER A 164 -18.80 5.20 7.65
C SER A 164 -17.34 4.76 7.85
N HIS A 165 -16.65 5.36 8.82
CA HIS A 165 -15.22 5.10 9.05
C HIS A 165 -14.92 3.64 9.42
N ASP A 166 -15.80 2.98 10.17
CA ASP A 166 -15.69 1.56 10.56
C ASP A 166 -15.87 0.58 9.39
N HIS A 167 -16.31 1.09 8.24
CA HIS A 167 -16.43 0.35 6.99
C HIS A 167 -15.25 0.59 6.03
N ILE A 168 -14.12 1.08 6.54
CA ILE A 168 -12.89 1.22 5.77
C ILE A 168 -11.98 0.01 6.01
N ILE A 169 -11.42 -0.50 4.92
CA ILE A 169 -10.38 -1.52 4.91
C ILE A 169 -9.16 -0.90 4.23
N TYR A 170 -8.00 -0.92 4.88
CA TYR A 170 -6.77 -0.43 4.30
C TYR A 170 -5.68 -1.50 4.34
N MET A 171 -4.96 -1.69 3.23
CA MET A 171 -3.83 -2.60 3.14
C MET A 171 -2.58 -1.90 2.62
N GLY A 172 -1.42 -2.23 3.20
CA GLY A 172 -0.13 -1.64 2.83
C GLY A 172 1.04 -2.39 3.45
N ASP A 173 2.26 -2.04 3.06
CA ASP A 173 3.48 -2.76 3.44
C ASP A 173 4.49 -1.94 4.23
N GLY A 174 4.44 -0.61 4.15
CA GLY A 174 5.56 0.25 4.50
C GLY A 174 5.28 1.42 5.43
N SER A 175 6.33 2.19 5.66
CA SER A 175 6.30 3.35 6.57
C SER A 175 5.37 4.47 6.10
N SER A 176 5.17 4.59 4.78
CA SER A 176 4.22 5.57 4.21
C SER A 176 2.76 5.27 4.55
N ASP A 177 2.45 4.02 4.99
CA ASP A 177 1.12 3.55 5.34
C ASP A 177 0.80 3.74 6.83
N LEU A 178 1.81 3.95 7.68
CA LEU A 178 1.60 4.08 9.12
C LEU A 178 0.55 5.14 9.49
N PRO A 179 0.61 6.38 8.95
CA PRO A 179 -0.37 7.41 9.30
C PRO A 179 -1.80 7.00 8.93
N VAL A 180 -2.00 6.43 7.73
CA VAL A 180 -3.33 6.04 7.28
C VAL A 180 -3.84 4.80 8.01
N MET A 181 -2.99 3.82 8.35
CA MET A 181 -3.38 2.67 9.18
C MET A 181 -3.78 3.10 10.59
N MET A 182 -3.03 4.01 11.21
CA MET A 182 -3.38 4.56 12.52
C MET A 182 -4.73 5.30 12.47
N HIS A 183 -4.96 6.09 11.42
CA HIS A 183 -6.23 6.78 11.20
C HIS A 183 -7.40 5.79 11.06
N VAL A 184 -7.27 4.76 10.23
CA VAL A 184 -8.30 3.72 10.05
C VAL A 184 -8.57 2.97 11.36
N ASN A 185 -7.53 2.60 12.11
CA ASN A 185 -7.66 1.93 13.41
C ASN A 185 -8.39 2.78 14.45
N GLN A 186 -8.18 4.09 14.44
CA GLN A 186 -8.84 5.02 15.39
C GLN A 186 -10.37 4.95 15.28
N TYR A 187 -10.88 4.61 14.12
CA TYR A 187 -12.31 4.55 13.83
C TYR A 187 -12.83 3.12 13.61
N ASP A 188 -12.14 2.13 14.15
CA ASP A 188 -12.53 0.72 14.09
C ASP A 188 -12.59 0.09 12.69
N GLY A 189 -11.97 0.71 11.66
CA GLY A 189 -11.77 0.09 10.37
C GLY A 189 -10.78 -1.08 10.42
N LEU A 190 -10.70 -1.87 9.37
CA LEU A 190 -9.78 -3.01 9.24
C LEU A 190 -8.49 -2.58 8.56
N THR A 191 -7.35 -2.84 9.20
CA THR A 191 -6.03 -2.62 8.60
C THR A 191 -5.29 -3.94 8.42
N ILE A 192 -4.63 -4.10 7.26
CA ILE A 192 -3.95 -5.33 6.87
C ILE A 192 -2.52 -4.98 6.44
N ALA A 193 -1.53 -5.43 7.20
CA ALA A 193 -0.14 -5.37 6.77
C ALA A 193 0.17 -6.54 5.83
N VAL A 194 0.89 -6.26 4.74
CA VAL A 194 1.35 -7.29 3.79
C VAL A 194 2.88 -7.40 3.77
N SER A 195 3.50 -7.10 4.89
CA SER A 195 4.95 -7.07 5.10
C SER A 195 5.35 -7.72 6.42
N GLU A 196 6.54 -8.31 6.46
CA GLU A 196 7.15 -8.86 7.69
C GLU A 196 7.73 -7.77 8.61
N ALA A 197 7.76 -6.51 8.17
CA ALA A 197 8.32 -5.42 8.93
C ALA A 197 7.58 -5.24 10.26
N LYS A 198 8.33 -5.36 11.38
CA LYS A 198 7.77 -5.32 12.75
C LYS A 198 7.00 -4.04 13.05
N PHE A 199 7.40 -2.90 12.49
CA PHE A 199 6.78 -1.63 12.79
C PHE A 199 5.36 -1.55 12.23
N ILE A 200 5.09 -2.09 11.03
CA ILE A 200 3.75 -2.06 10.44
C ILE A 200 2.85 -3.17 10.99
N SER A 201 3.40 -4.37 11.21
CA SER A 201 2.65 -5.50 11.77
C SER A 201 2.17 -5.25 13.21
N ARG A 202 2.81 -4.35 13.97
CA ARG A 202 2.37 -3.92 15.30
C ARG A 202 1.17 -2.97 15.25
N ILE A 203 0.99 -2.25 14.15
CA ILE A 203 -0.08 -1.25 13.98
C ILE A 203 -1.28 -1.87 13.27
N ALA A 204 -1.04 -2.68 12.25
CA ALA A 204 -2.11 -3.35 11.53
C ALA A 204 -2.86 -4.33 12.42
N ARG A 205 -4.18 -4.39 12.27
CA ARG A 205 -5.02 -5.40 12.98
C ARG A 205 -4.74 -6.82 12.52
N ARG A 206 -4.35 -6.98 11.26
CA ARG A 206 -4.02 -8.28 10.64
C ARG A 206 -2.75 -8.16 9.81
N THR A 207 -2.01 -9.24 9.72
CA THR A 207 -0.85 -9.36 8.83
C THR A 207 -1.05 -10.56 7.93
N VAL A 208 -0.80 -10.36 6.63
CA VAL A 208 -0.89 -11.41 5.61
C VAL A 208 0.40 -11.42 4.82
N LEU A 209 1.12 -12.53 4.88
CA LEU A 209 2.37 -12.73 4.13
C LEU A 209 2.09 -13.68 2.97
N SER A 210 2.09 -13.16 1.76
CA SER A 210 1.80 -13.96 0.56
C SER A 210 2.21 -13.22 -0.71
N ASP A 211 2.61 -13.97 -1.71
CA ASP A 211 2.85 -13.51 -3.08
C ASP A 211 1.58 -13.42 -3.92
N ASN A 212 0.45 -13.81 -3.35
CA ASN A 212 -0.84 -13.85 -4.03
C ASN A 212 -1.81 -12.82 -3.41
N ALA A 213 -2.34 -11.90 -4.22
CA ALA A 213 -3.22 -10.83 -3.78
C ALA A 213 -4.54 -11.35 -3.17
N MET A 214 -5.01 -12.50 -3.61
CA MET A 214 -6.24 -13.12 -3.08
C MET A 214 -6.14 -13.45 -1.58
N SER A 215 -4.94 -13.64 -1.04
CA SER A 215 -4.73 -13.96 0.38
C SER A 215 -5.24 -12.86 1.33
N VAL A 216 -5.26 -11.60 0.88
CA VAL A 216 -5.80 -10.46 1.65
C VAL A 216 -7.30 -10.60 1.90
N LEU A 217 -8.02 -11.37 1.07
CA LEU A 217 -9.42 -11.63 1.31
C LEU A 217 -9.68 -12.48 2.57
N VAL A 218 -8.71 -13.27 3.03
CA VAL A 218 -8.87 -14.09 4.24
C VAL A 218 -9.31 -13.25 5.45
N PRO A 219 -8.55 -12.22 5.89
CA PRO A 219 -9.01 -11.38 6.99
C PRO A 219 -10.30 -10.59 6.68
N VAL A 220 -10.54 -10.21 5.42
CA VAL A 220 -11.79 -9.54 5.03
C VAL A 220 -13.00 -10.48 5.23
N LEU A 221 -12.88 -11.72 4.77
CA LEU A 221 -13.93 -12.72 4.94
C LEU A 221 -14.19 -13.05 6.42
N GLU A 222 -13.12 -13.16 7.22
CA GLU A 222 -13.23 -13.44 8.66
C GLU A 222 -13.81 -12.25 9.45
N GLU A 223 -13.22 -11.05 9.31
CA GLU A 223 -13.53 -9.90 10.17
C GLU A 223 -14.80 -9.16 9.72
N VAL A 224 -15.00 -9.03 8.41
CA VAL A 224 -16.11 -8.25 7.85
C VAL A 224 -17.33 -9.14 7.59
N MET A 225 -17.14 -10.28 6.93
CA MET A 225 -18.23 -11.16 6.52
C MET A 225 -18.57 -12.22 7.56
N ARG A 226 -17.69 -12.39 8.57
CA ARG A 226 -17.87 -13.37 9.67
C ARG A 226 -17.94 -14.81 9.21
N TRP A 227 -17.24 -15.13 8.12
CA TRP A 227 -17.15 -16.50 7.62
C TRP A 227 -16.20 -17.33 8.46
N ASP A 228 -16.54 -18.61 8.60
CA ASP A 228 -15.67 -19.60 9.25
C ASP A 228 -14.59 -20.15 8.30
N SER A 229 -13.60 -20.85 8.86
CA SER A 229 -12.51 -21.42 8.06
C SER A 229 -12.97 -22.39 6.96
N PRO A 230 -13.96 -23.28 7.19
CA PRO A 230 -14.54 -24.11 6.14
C PRO A 230 -15.19 -23.31 5.00
N GLU A 231 -15.92 -22.24 5.30
CA GLU A 231 -16.54 -21.36 4.29
C GLU A 231 -15.47 -20.68 3.43
N ILE A 232 -14.43 -20.13 4.07
CA ILE A 232 -13.32 -19.47 3.38
C ILE A 232 -12.59 -20.48 2.48
N ARG A 233 -12.27 -21.68 2.95
CA ARG A 233 -11.64 -22.71 2.12
C ARG A 233 -12.49 -23.09 0.91
N ARG A 234 -13.81 -23.25 1.07
CA ARG A 234 -14.73 -23.50 -0.06
C ARG A 234 -14.73 -22.34 -1.06
N PHE A 235 -14.70 -21.09 -0.57
CA PHE A 235 -14.64 -19.90 -1.40
C PHE A 235 -13.39 -19.88 -2.29
N PHE A 236 -12.23 -20.16 -1.74
CA PHE A 236 -10.97 -20.24 -2.50
C PHE A 236 -10.98 -21.45 -3.46
N ALA A 237 -11.42 -22.60 -3.00
CA ALA A 237 -11.49 -23.81 -3.82
C ALA A 237 -12.41 -23.64 -5.04
N SER A 238 -13.54 -22.92 -4.90
CA SER A 238 -14.45 -22.62 -6.02
C SER A 238 -13.82 -21.73 -7.11
N ARG A 239 -12.67 -21.10 -6.81
CA ARG A 239 -11.87 -20.26 -7.73
C ARG A 239 -10.59 -20.96 -8.18
N GLY A 240 -10.45 -22.26 -7.93
CA GLY A 240 -9.27 -23.04 -8.28
C GLY A 240 -8.06 -22.78 -7.38
N LEU A 241 -8.25 -22.07 -6.25
CA LEU A 241 -7.18 -21.74 -5.31
C LEU A 241 -7.26 -22.66 -4.07
N MET A 242 -6.08 -23.03 -3.55
CA MET A 242 -5.99 -23.89 -2.37
C MET A 242 -5.20 -23.20 -1.26
N LEU A 243 -5.84 -22.95 -0.11
CA LEU A 243 -5.18 -22.45 1.09
C LEU A 243 -4.45 -23.63 1.79
N ARG A 244 -3.17 -23.86 1.44
CA ARG A 244 -2.38 -24.97 1.98
C ARG A 244 -1.78 -24.67 3.35
N GLU A 245 -1.16 -23.48 3.49
CA GLU A 245 -0.40 -23.06 4.67
C GLU A 245 -1.08 -21.87 5.34
N TRP A 246 -2.29 -22.11 5.83
CA TRP A 246 -2.99 -21.09 6.59
C TRP A 246 -2.77 -21.35 8.07
N ASP A 247 -1.62 -20.93 8.57
CA ASP A 247 -1.34 -20.92 9.98
C ASP A 247 -1.75 -19.57 10.58
N LYS A 248 -2.72 -19.62 11.50
CA LYS A 248 -3.03 -18.51 12.38
C LYS A 248 -1.95 -18.41 13.47
N MET A 249 -0.73 -18.10 13.09
CA MET A 249 0.30 -17.80 14.07
C MET A 249 0.01 -16.43 14.68
N ARG A 250 -0.35 -16.40 15.95
CA ARG A 250 -0.11 -15.23 16.80
C ARG A 250 1.39 -15.19 17.03
N THR A 251 2.09 -14.36 16.31
CA THR A 251 3.48 -14.05 16.62
C THR A 251 3.46 -13.08 17.79
N ASP A 252 3.64 -13.57 19.01
CA ASP A 252 3.90 -12.73 20.15
C ASP A 252 5.32 -12.20 19.97
N MET A 253 5.48 -10.92 19.63
CA MET A 253 6.76 -10.25 19.60
C MET A 253 7.10 -9.84 21.03
N LEU A 254 7.92 -10.64 21.71
CA LEU A 254 8.39 -10.38 23.04
C LEU A 254 9.81 -9.79 22.97
N THR A 255 10.01 -8.63 23.61
CA THR A 255 11.34 -8.12 23.93
C THR A 255 11.58 -8.38 25.40
N ILE A 256 12.56 -9.23 25.73
CA ILE A 256 12.99 -9.46 27.11
C ILE A 256 14.26 -8.63 27.30
N GLU A 257 14.19 -7.65 28.21
CA GLU A 257 15.35 -6.89 28.65
C GLU A 257 15.93 -7.52 29.92
N ASP A 258 17.25 -7.61 30.02
CA ASP A 258 17.94 -8.12 31.20
C ASP A 258 17.77 -7.08 32.35
N SER A 259 17.22 -7.50 33.45
CA SER A 259 16.98 -6.61 34.63
C SER A 259 18.30 -6.05 35.21
N SER A 260 19.46 -6.58 34.82
CA SER A 260 20.78 -6.08 35.22
C SER A 260 21.24 -4.83 34.44
N ALA A 261 20.61 -4.53 33.29
CA ALA A 261 21.00 -3.38 32.45
C ALA A 261 20.45 -2.03 32.97
N SER A 262 19.46 -2.03 33.86
CA SER A 262 18.83 -0.81 34.39
C SER A 262 19.56 -0.17 35.59
N ASN A 263 20.63 -0.80 36.13
CA ASN A 263 21.36 -0.29 37.29
C ASN A 263 22.69 0.42 36.98
N SER A 264 23.05 0.66 35.72
CA SER A 264 24.35 1.28 35.38
C SER A 264 24.31 2.78 35.05
N THR A 265 23.18 3.48 35.25
CA THR A 265 23.08 4.92 34.98
C THR A 265 22.74 5.79 36.18
N ALA A 266 22.99 5.30 37.38
CA ALA A 266 22.88 6.11 38.61
C ALA A 266 24.18 6.06 39.40
N THR A 267 25.26 6.69 38.93
CA THR A 267 26.34 7.25 39.76
C THR A 267 27.37 7.94 38.83
N VAL A 268 27.18 9.22 38.53
CA VAL A 268 28.29 10.17 38.41
C VAL A 268 27.80 11.47 39.02
N GLN A 269 28.46 11.80 40.07
CA GLN A 269 28.39 13.09 40.81
C GLN A 269 28.71 14.28 39.91
#